data_8572de4a60899889420576cd83bcc858
#
_entry.id   8572de4a60899889420576cd83bcc858
#
_cell.length_a   1.000
_cell.length_b   1.000
_cell.length_c   1.000
_cell.angle_alpha   90.00
_cell.angle_beta   90.00
_cell.angle_gamma   90.00
#
_symmetry.space_group_name_H-M   'P 1'
#
loop_
_entity.id
_entity.type
_entity.pdbx_description
1 polymer ?
#
loop_
_entity_poly.entity_id
_entity_poly.type
_entity_poly.pdbx_seq_one_letter_code
_entity_poly.pdbx_strand_id
1 'polypeptide(L)'
;VSTGARLREVGTTNRTTAADYAEAVGPDTAFVLKVHPSNFRITGFTRAATVAELAPLGVPVVVDIGSGLLAPHPVLPEEPDARTQLAAGAALVTASGDKLLGGPQCGLLLGREDLIRTLSRHPLARALRVDKLTLAALEATLTGPATPTAEALAAAPEPLRRRAERLDALLAADGVDARAVPSEATVGGGGAPGVTLPSAALSLPERYAPPLRTGPVPVVGRLEDGRCLLDLRAVPEADDER
;
A
#
# COMPACT_ATOMS: atom_id res chain seq x y z
N VAL A 1 22.33 10.46 -7.04
CA VAL A 1 22.37 11.11 -8.17
C VAL A 1 22.41 12.62 -7.98
N SER A 2 21.32 13.35 -7.64
CA SER A 2 21.41 14.79 -7.30
C SER A 2 22.31 15.07 -6.07
N THR A 3 22.50 14.08 -5.19
CA THR A 3 23.37 14.12 -4.01
C THR A 3 24.83 13.74 -4.29
N GLY A 4 25.18 13.43 -5.55
CA GLY A 4 26.51 12.94 -5.93
C GLY A 4 26.69 11.42 -5.83
N ALA A 5 25.69 10.67 -5.34
CA ALA A 5 25.74 9.22 -5.34
C ALA A 5 25.78 8.65 -6.76
N ARG A 6 26.61 7.62 -6.98
CA ARG A 6 26.66 6.87 -8.23
C ARG A 6 25.79 5.64 -8.11
N LEU A 7 24.82 5.49 -9.02
CA LEU A 7 24.00 4.30 -9.12
C LEU A 7 24.73 3.22 -9.93
N ARG A 8 24.76 2.00 -9.40
CA ARG A 8 25.15 0.79 -10.13
C ARG A 8 23.98 -0.18 -10.13
N GLU A 9 23.39 -0.37 -11.29
CA GLU A 9 22.31 -1.33 -11.51
C GLU A 9 22.89 -2.76 -11.57
N VAL A 10 22.16 -3.73 -11.00
CA VAL A 10 22.57 -5.13 -10.94
C VAL A 10 21.46 -6.06 -11.39
N GLY A 11 21.84 -7.16 -12.04
CA GLY A 11 20.92 -8.14 -12.59
C GLY A 11 20.16 -7.66 -13.81
N THR A 12 18.98 -8.22 -14.03
CA THR A 12 18.08 -7.90 -15.14
C THR A 12 16.69 -7.58 -14.60
N THR A 13 15.82 -7.03 -15.46
CA THR A 13 14.44 -6.63 -15.09
C THR A 13 13.65 -7.75 -14.44
N ASN A 14 13.81 -8.99 -14.89
CA ASN A 14 13.06 -10.15 -14.41
C ASN A 14 13.88 -11.07 -13.49
N ARG A 15 15.22 -10.87 -13.39
CA ARG A 15 16.07 -11.78 -12.64
C ARG A 15 17.24 -11.06 -11.99
N THR A 16 17.27 -11.12 -10.66
CA THR A 16 18.38 -10.57 -9.85
C THR A 16 18.67 -11.55 -8.72
N THR A 17 19.90 -11.98 -8.62
CA THR A 17 20.38 -12.96 -7.63
C THR A 17 21.37 -12.33 -6.65
N ALA A 18 21.65 -12.97 -5.52
CA ALA A 18 22.67 -12.52 -4.59
C ALA A 18 24.07 -12.48 -5.23
N ALA A 19 24.35 -13.36 -6.21
CA ALA A 19 25.61 -13.37 -6.94
C ALA A 19 25.80 -12.10 -7.77
N ASP A 20 24.75 -11.60 -8.41
CA ASP A 20 24.82 -10.33 -9.18
C ASP A 20 25.21 -9.14 -8.26
N TYR A 21 24.65 -9.13 -7.04
CA TYR A 21 25.01 -8.11 -6.05
C TYR A 21 26.44 -8.30 -5.53
N ALA A 22 26.85 -9.54 -5.23
CA ALA A 22 28.20 -9.84 -4.73
C ALA A 22 29.28 -9.39 -5.73
N GLU A 23 29.07 -9.61 -7.03
CA GLU A 23 29.98 -9.14 -8.09
C GLU A 23 30.02 -7.61 -8.18
N ALA A 24 28.92 -6.95 -7.83
CA ALA A 24 28.81 -5.50 -7.89
C ALA A 24 29.37 -4.78 -6.66
N VAL A 25 29.40 -5.42 -5.48
CA VAL A 25 29.90 -4.83 -4.24
C VAL A 25 31.42 -4.63 -4.33
N GLY A 26 31.89 -3.45 -3.92
CA GLY A 26 33.28 -3.08 -3.90
C GLY A 26 33.59 -2.01 -2.85
N PRO A 27 34.85 -1.52 -2.78
CA PRO A 27 35.30 -0.55 -1.75
C PRO A 27 34.48 0.75 -1.74
N ASP A 28 33.92 1.15 -2.89
CA ASP A 28 33.12 2.37 -3.05
C ASP A 28 31.61 2.12 -2.80
N THR A 29 31.21 0.91 -2.43
CA THR A 29 29.79 0.59 -2.22
C THR A 29 29.36 1.06 -0.85
N ALA A 30 28.51 2.09 -0.79
CA ALA A 30 27.98 2.61 0.46
C ALA A 30 26.86 1.71 1.03
N PHE A 31 25.99 1.19 0.17
CA PHE A 31 24.89 0.29 0.54
C PHE A 31 24.30 -0.40 -0.70
N VAL A 32 23.57 -1.47 -0.47
CA VAL A 32 22.70 -2.12 -1.47
C VAL A 32 21.29 -1.56 -1.30
N LEU A 33 20.67 -1.09 -2.38
CA LEU A 33 19.29 -0.66 -2.40
C LEU A 33 18.42 -1.73 -3.07
N LYS A 34 17.45 -2.26 -2.33
CA LYS A 34 16.41 -3.16 -2.84
C LYS A 34 15.08 -2.44 -2.84
N VAL A 35 14.51 -2.25 -4.02
CA VAL A 35 13.20 -1.58 -4.19
C VAL A 35 12.13 -2.61 -4.49
N HIS A 36 11.03 -2.58 -3.73
CA HIS A 36 9.85 -3.39 -4.00
C HIS A 36 8.98 -2.73 -5.07
N PRO A 37 8.57 -3.46 -6.14
CA PRO A 37 7.69 -2.92 -7.17
C PRO A 37 6.24 -2.82 -6.65
N SER A 38 5.94 -1.76 -5.90
CA SER A 38 4.67 -1.60 -5.18
C SER A 38 3.45 -1.28 -6.08
N ASN A 39 3.66 -0.95 -7.36
CA ASN A 39 2.59 -0.52 -8.29
C ASN A 39 2.53 -1.33 -9.59
N PHE A 40 3.38 -2.34 -9.74
CA PHE A 40 3.35 -3.27 -10.87
C PHE A 40 3.82 -4.65 -10.43
N ARG A 41 3.51 -5.68 -11.24
CA ARG A 41 3.94 -7.05 -11.01
C ARG A 41 4.73 -7.56 -12.22
N ILE A 42 5.87 -8.21 -11.93
CA ILE A 42 6.65 -8.91 -12.95
C ILE A 42 6.27 -10.39 -12.87
N THR A 43 5.82 -10.97 -13.98
CA THR A 43 5.37 -12.36 -14.05
C THR A 43 6.24 -13.18 -15.02
N GLY A 44 6.20 -14.50 -14.89
CA GLY A 44 6.96 -15.44 -15.71
C GLY A 44 8.19 -15.97 -14.97
N PHE A 45 9.31 -16.15 -15.69
CA PHE A 45 10.56 -16.67 -15.12
C PHE A 45 11.30 -15.59 -14.33
N THR A 46 10.78 -15.24 -13.15
CA THR A 46 11.29 -14.16 -12.31
C THR A 46 12.08 -14.71 -11.12
N ARG A 47 13.07 -13.93 -10.65
CA ARG A 47 13.76 -14.12 -9.38
C ARG A 47 14.20 -12.77 -8.84
N ALA A 48 14.00 -12.53 -7.55
CA ALA A 48 14.56 -11.40 -6.83
C ALA A 48 15.33 -11.92 -5.62
N ALA A 49 16.54 -11.43 -5.40
CA ALA A 49 17.31 -11.73 -4.19
C ALA A 49 16.54 -11.24 -2.96
N THR A 50 16.44 -12.06 -1.93
CA THR A 50 15.84 -11.71 -0.65
C THR A 50 16.79 -10.89 0.20
N VAL A 51 16.28 -10.19 1.21
CA VAL A 51 17.13 -9.45 2.16
C VAL A 51 18.07 -10.40 2.91
N ALA A 52 17.59 -11.58 3.30
CA ALA A 52 18.43 -12.58 3.98
C ALA A 52 19.61 -13.07 3.11
N GLU A 53 19.44 -13.15 1.78
CA GLU A 53 20.52 -13.47 0.86
C GLU A 53 21.51 -12.31 0.66
N LEU A 54 21.06 -11.06 0.85
CA LEU A 54 21.88 -9.85 0.67
C LEU A 54 22.59 -9.41 1.95
N ALA A 55 22.03 -9.67 3.13
CA ALA A 55 22.59 -9.25 4.41
C ALA A 55 24.06 -9.70 4.64
N PRO A 56 24.50 -10.90 4.18
CA PRO A 56 25.89 -11.34 4.33
C PRO A 56 26.93 -10.61 3.46
N LEU A 57 26.51 -9.70 2.54
CA LEU A 57 27.45 -9.03 1.61
C LEU A 57 28.39 -8.02 2.27
N GLY A 58 28.29 -7.78 3.58
CA GLY A 58 29.19 -6.91 4.32
C GLY A 58 28.96 -5.41 4.15
N VAL A 59 27.91 -5.01 3.43
CA VAL A 59 27.47 -3.62 3.25
C VAL A 59 26.03 -3.47 3.73
N PRO A 60 25.60 -2.28 4.21
CA PRO A 60 24.21 -2.07 4.62
C PRO A 60 23.21 -2.38 3.49
N VAL A 61 22.15 -3.11 3.82
CA VAL A 61 21.02 -3.34 2.90
C VAL A 61 19.91 -2.37 3.27
N VAL A 62 19.53 -1.51 2.33
CA VAL A 62 18.40 -0.59 2.43
C VAL A 62 17.26 -1.14 1.59
N VAL A 63 16.07 -1.24 2.18
CA VAL A 63 14.89 -1.78 1.51
C VAL A 63 13.81 -0.71 1.40
N ASP A 64 13.37 -0.40 0.19
CA ASP A 64 12.19 0.40 -0.04
C ASP A 64 10.99 -0.51 -0.27
N ILE A 65 10.09 -0.60 0.71
CA ILE A 65 8.86 -1.40 0.61
C ILE A 65 7.71 -0.61 -0.01
N GLY A 66 7.74 0.70 0.04
CA GLY A 66 6.77 1.60 -0.59
C GLY A 66 5.37 1.58 0.01
N SER A 67 4.82 0.42 0.32
CA SER A 67 3.41 0.24 0.73
C SER A 67 3.06 0.73 2.13
N GLY A 68 4.02 0.76 3.04
CA GLY A 68 3.82 1.24 4.41
C GLY A 68 3.35 0.19 5.42
N LEU A 69 3.36 -1.10 5.08
CA LEU A 69 3.09 -2.16 6.06
C LEU A 69 4.21 -2.21 7.10
N LEU A 70 3.87 -2.05 8.38
CA LEU A 70 4.82 -2.13 9.50
C LEU A 70 5.02 -3.58 10.00
N ALA A 71 4.04 -4.44 9.78
CA ALA A 71 4.05 -5.85 10.18
C ALA A 71 3.33 -6.71 9.11
N PRO A 72 3.53 -8.05 9.10
CA PRO A 72 2.83 -8.94 8.18
C PRO A 72 1.31 -8.77 8.27
N HIS A 73 0.64 -8.77 7.13
CA HIS A 73 -0.81 -8.67 7.07
C HIS A 73 -1.44 -9.95 6.52
N PRO A 74 -2.45 -10.55 7.20
CA PRO A 74 -2.97 -11.86 6.85
C PRO A 74 -3.60 -11.96 5.45
N VAL A 75 -4.21 -10.87 4.94
CA VAL A 75 -4.79 -10.85 3.60
C VAL A 75 -3.80 -10.39 2.52
N LEU A 76 -2.57 -10.01 2.88
CA LEU A 76 -1.52 -9.56 1.99
C LEU A 76 -0.19 -10.30 2.27
N PRO A 77 -0.16 -11.64 2.21
CA PRO A 77 1.00 -12.43 2.66
C PRO A 77 2.25 -12.23 1.79
N GLU A 78 2.10 -11.78 0.55
CA GLU A 78 3.23 -11.53 -0.36
C GLU A 78 3.72 -10.07 -0.30
N GLU A 79 2.99 -9.16 0.34
CA GLU A 79 3.40 -7.76 0.47
C GLU A 79 4.46 -7.63 1.56
N PRO A 80 5.62 -7.04 1.27
CA PRO A 80 6.69 -6.89 2.26
C PRO A 80 6.29 -5.90 3.36
N ASP A 81 6.70 -6.22 4.58
CA ASP A 81 6.52 -5.36 5.74
C ASP A 81 7.86 -5.02 6.41
N ALA A 82 7.88 -3.91 7.16
CA ALA A 82 9.10 -3.40 7.76
C ALA A 82 9.71 -4.37 8.80
N ARG A 83 8.88 -5.00 9.63
CA ARG A 83 9.34 -5.91 10.69
C ARG A 83 10.08 -7.11 10.12
N THR A 84 9.49 -7.75 9.10
CA THR A 84 10.08 -8.93 8.45
C THR A 84 11.38 -8.56 7.73
N GLN A 85 11.44 -7.41 7.03
CA GLN A 85 12.64 -7.00 6.34
C GLN A 85 13.79 -6.68 7.32
N LEU A 86 13.50 -6.00 8.44
CA LEU A 86 14.48 -5.72 9.49
C LEU A 86 14.98 -7.02 10.14
N ALA A 87 14.07 -7.95 10.44
CA ALA A 87 14.43 -9.26 11.00
C ALA A 87 15.28 -10.11 10.03
N ALA A 88 15.10 -9.94 8.72
CA ALA A 88 15.89 -10.58 7.68
C ALA A 88 17.29 -9.96 7.50
N GLY A 89 17.61 -8.86 8.20
CA GLY A 89 18.91 -8.22 8.17
C GLY A 89 19.00 -6.92 7.38
N ALA A 90 17.86 -6.31 7.01
CA ALA A 90 17.87 -4.95 6.46
C ALA A 90 18.45 -3.98 7.50
N ALA A 91 19.38 -3.13 7.08
CA ALA A 91 19.93 -2.08 7.92
C ALA A 91 18.96 -0.89 8.05
N LEU A 92 18.20 -0.64 7.00
CA LEU A 92 17.17 0.41 6.92
C LEU A 92 16.03 -0.03 6.02
N VAL A 93 14.81 0.31 6.40
CA VAL A 93 13.60 0.18 5.59
C VAL A 93 13.01 1.56 5.37
N THR A 94 12.64 1.87 4.12
CA THR A 94 11.85 3.06 3.78
C THR A 94 10.43 2.66 3.41
N ALA A 95 9.46 3.47 3.83
CA ALA A 95 8.05 3.20 3.61
C ALA A 95 7.24 4.49 3.50
N SER A 96 6.06 4.43 2.89
CA SER A 96 5.13 5.55 2.79
C SER A 96 4.08 5.49 3.90
N GLY A 97 3.72 6.64 4.48
CA GLY A 97 2.66 6.71 5.49
C GLY A 97 1.25 6.72 4.91
N ASP A 98 1.07 7.13 3.67
CA ASP A 98 -0.21 7.44 3.02
C ASP A 98 -0.74 6.35 2.08
N LYS A 99 -0.21 5.12 2.17
CA LYS A 99 -0.69 3.96 1.40
C LYS A 99 -1.37 2.95 2.31
N LEU A 100 -0.87 1.71 2.41
CA LEU A 100 -1.50 0.65 3.22
C LEU A 100 -1.50 0.95 4.74
N LEU A 101 -0.60 1.82 5.22
CA LEU A 101 -0.66 2.31 6.60
C LEU A 101 -1.90 3.18 6.86
N GLY A 102 -2.41 3.85 5.83
CA GLY A 102 -3.62 4.69 5.92
C GLY A 102 -3.43 6.01 6.68
N GLY A 103 -2.19 6.48 6.80
CA GLY A 103 -1.83 7.73 7.48
C GLY A 103 -1.61 8.92 6.54
N PRO A 104 -0.98 9.99 7.01
CA PRO A 104 -0.65 11.14 6.21
C PRO A 104 0.49 10.86 5.23
N GLN A 105 0.60 11.70 4.18
CA GLN A 105 1.73 11.64 3.26
C GLN A 105 3.03 11.97 3.99
N CYS A 106 3.86 10.97 4.18
CA CYS A 106 5.20 11.10 4.76
C CYS A 106 6.06 9.90 4.37
N GLY A 107 7.38 10.08 4.40
CA GLY A 107 8.36 9.00 4.30
C GLY A 107 8.77 8.54 5.69
N LEU A 108 8.69 7.24 5.93
CA LEU A 108 9.17 6.59 7.15
C LEU A 108 10.56 6.00 6.91
N LEU A 109 11.45 6.17 7.88
CA LEU A 109 12.78 5.58 7.91
C LEU A 109 12.89 4.73 9.18
N LEU A 110 13.01 3.43 9.04
CA LEU A 110 13.00 2.45 10.12
C LEU A 110 14.27 1.60 10.04
N GLY A 111 15.00 1.42 11.13
CA GLY A 111 16.20 0.60 11.08
C GLY A 111 17.20 0.85 12.20
N ARG A 112 18.45 0.55 11.93
CA ARG A 112 19.54 0.65 12.90
C ARG A 112 19.66 2.06 13.47
N GLU A 113 19.78 2.15 14.77
CA GLU A 113 19.83 3.42 15.50
C GLU A 113 20.98 4.34 15.03
N ASP A 114 22.17 3.77 14.76
CA ASP A 114 23.32 4.52 14.29
C ASP A 114 23.07 5.19 12.93
N LEU A 115 22.39 4.49 12.01
CA LEU A 115 22.01 5.03 10.70
C LEU A 115 20.92 6.10 10.83
N ILE A 116 19.87 5.84 11.61
CA ILE A 116 18.79 6.80 11.85
C ILE A 116 19.35 8.07 12.49
N ARG A 117 20.24 7.94 13.47
CA ARG A 117 20.90 9.08 14.11
C ARG A 117 21.75 9.89 13.14
N THR A 118 22.46 9.24 12.22
CA THR A 118 23.26 9.88 11.17
C THR A 118 22.36 10.64 10.20
N LEU A 119 21.30 10.00 9.71
CA LEU A 119 20.33 10.60 8.78
C LEU A 119 19.62 11.80 9.40
N SER A 120 19.18 11.70 10.66
CA SER A 120 18.44 12.79 11.36
C SER A 120 19.30 14.05 11.59
N ARG A 121 20.64 13.90 11.62
CA ARG A 121 21.58 15.03 11.78
C ARG A 121 22.03 15.61 10.44
N HIS A 122 21.76 14.95 9.34
CA HIS A 122 22.16 15.44 8.02
C HIS A 122 21.39 16.74 7.67
N PRO A 123 22.03 17.75 7.05
CA PRO A 123 21.37 19.00 6.68
C PRO A 123 20.09 18.82 5.86
N LEU A 124 20.05 17.82 4.97
CA LEU A 124 18.85 17.49 4.19
C LEU A 124 17.65 17.05 5.06
N ALA A 125 17.87 16.47 6.24
CA ALA A 125 16.78 16.12 7.14
C ALA A 125 15.95 17.35 7.54
N ARG A 126 16.60 18.51 7.68
CA ARG A 126 15.91 19.78 7.97
C ARG A 126 15.03 20.23 6.80
N ALA A 127 15.48 20.04 5.56
CA ALA A 127 14.76 20.43 4.35
C ALA A 127 13.60 19.46 4.01
N LEU A 128 13.78 18.17 4.33
CA LEU A 128 12.86 17.10 3.94
C LEU A 128 11.88 16.69 5.04
N ARG A 129 12.04 17.19 6.26
CA ARG A 129 11.14 16.84 7.37
C ARG A 129 9.71 17.32 7.12
N VAL A 130 8.77 16.50 7.53
CA VAL A 130 7.35 16.88 7.57
C VAL A 130 7.08 17.95 8.65
N ASP A 131 5.94 18.61 8.56
CA ASP A 131 5.48 19.58 9.54
C ASP A 131 4.87 18.94 10.79
N LYS A 132 4.46 19.76 11.75
CA LYS A 132 3.91 19.30 13.04
C LYS A 132 2.53 18.66 12.89
N LEU A 133 1.72 19.11 11.93
CA LEU A 133 0.38 18.55 11.71
C LEU A 133 0.50 17.13 11.13
N THR A 134 1.41 16.94 10.19
CA THR A 134 1.72 15.60 9.65
C THR A 134 2.24 14.66 10.73
N LEU A 135 3.10 15.14 11.65
CA LEU A 135 3.58 14.32 12.78
C LEU A 135 2.43 13.93 13.74
N ALA A 136 1.54 14.87 14.07
CA ALA A 136 0.39 14.57 14.93
C ALA A 136 -0.58 13.58 14.26
N ALA A 137 -0.82 13.73 12.95
CA ALA A 137 -1.63 12.78 12.20
C ALA A 137 -0.98 11.39 12.11
N LEU A 138 0.34 11.32 11.94
CA LEU A 138 1.07 10.05 11.95
C LEU A 138 1.03 9.39 13.33
N GLU A 139 1.20 10.17 14.41
CA GLU A 139 1.07 9.66 15.79
C GLU A 139 -0.32 9.05 16.01
N ALA A 140 -1.38 9.76 15.61
CA ALA A 140 -2.75 9.25 15.68
C ALA A 140 -2.96 7.98 14.84
N THR A 141 -2.33 7.89 13.67
CA THR A 141 -2.34 6.69 12.82
C THR A 141 -1.72 5.48 13.51
N LEU A 142 -0.62 5.69 14.24
CA LEU A 142 0.15 4.62 14.87
C LEU A 142 -0.41 4.18 16.24
N THR A 143 -1.06 5.09 16.97
CA THR A 143 -1.48 4.87 18.36
C THR A 143 -3.00 4.92 18.57
N GLY A 144 -3.73 5.42 17.59
CA GLY A 144 -5.18 5.57 17.61
C GLY A 144 -5.94 4.30 17.18
N PRO A 145 -7.24 4.43 16.90
CA PRO A 145 -8.06 3.35 16.36
C PRO A 145 -7.57 2.96 14.95
N ALA A 146 -8.11 1.84 14.44
CA ALA A 146 -7.83 1.39 13.07
C ALA A 146 -8.15 2.51 12.07
N THR A 147 -7.26 2.67 11.08
CA THR A 147 -7.51 3.62 9.99
C THR A 147 -8.58 3.09 9.03
N PRO A 148 -9.27 3.94 8.27
CA PRO A 148 -10.24 3.47 7.25
C PRO A 148 -9.63 2.46 6.28
N THR A 149 -8.34 2.61 5.92
CA THR A 149 -7.61 1.64 5.09
C THR A 149 -7.48 0.30 5.78
N ALA A 150 -7.11 0.28 7.07
CA ALA A 150 -6.99 -0.95 7.86
C ALA A 150 -8.35 -1.64 8.03
N GLU A 151 -9.42 -0.87 8.28
CA GLU A 151 -10.79 -1.38 8.37
C GLU A 151 -11.24 -1.99 7.03
N ALA A 152 -10.98 -1.31 5.91
CA ALA A 152 -11.31 -1.80 4.58
C ALA A 152 -10.56 -3.10 4.25
N LEU A 153 -9.27 -3.23 4.62
CA LEU A 153 -8.50 -4.46 4.45
C LEU A 153 -9.05 -5.60 5.32
N ALA A 154 -9.47 -5.31 6.55
CA ALA A 154 -9.97 -6.30 7.51
C ALA A 154 -11.44 -6.69 7.27
N ALA A 155 -12.19 -5.94 6.46
CA ALA A 155 -13.62 -6.17 6.25
C ALA A 155 -13.87 -7.58 5.69
N ALA A 156 -14.70 -8.37 6.39
CA ALA A 156 -15.10 -9.69 5.91
C ALA A 156 -16.16 -9.59 4.80
N PRO A 157 -16.18 -10.50 3.81
CA PRO A 157 -17.12 -10.41 2.69
C PRO A 157 -18.58 -10.62 3.10
N GLU A 158 -18.86 -11.45 4.08
CA GLU A 158 -20.23 -11.76 4.49
C GLU A 158 -21.00 -10.58 5.12
N PRO A 159 -20.44 -9.77 6.03
CA PRO A 159 -21.05 -8.51 6.46
C PRO A 159 -21.31 -7.54 5.29
N LEU A 160 -20.36 -7.42 4.35
CA LEU A 160 -20.52 -6.57 3.17
C LEU A 160 -21.69 -7.04 2.29
N ARG A 161 -21.84 -8.35 2.10
CA ARG A 161 -22.96 -8.93 1.35
C ARG A 161 -24.30 -8.60 2.00
N ARG A 162 -24.45 -8.84 3.31
CA ARG A 162 -25.69 -8.50 4.04
C ARG A 162 -26.01 -7.00 3.97
N ARG A 163 -24.98 -6.15 4.03
CA ARG A 163 -25.13 -4.71 3.88
C ARG A 163 -25.62 -4.34 2.48
N ALA A 164 -25.06 -4.93 1.43
CA ALA A 164 -25.50 -4.73 0.06
C ALA A 164 -26.96 -5.17 -0.15
N GLU A 165 -27.36 -6.33 0.39
CA GLU A 165 -28.72 -6.83 0.32
C GLU A 165 -29.74 -5.92 1.03
N ARG A 166 -29.37 -5.35 2.19
CA ARG A 166 -30.19 -4.37 2.91
C ARG A 166 -30.40 -3.10 2.08
N LEU A 167 -29.32 -2.55 1.51
CA LEU A 167 -29.39 -1.34 0.68
C LEU A 167 -30.15 -1.57 -0.64
N ASP A 168 -29.99 -2.74 -1.26
CA ASP A 168 -30.77 -3.16 -2.43
C ASP A 168 -32.27 -3.11 -2.12
N ALA A 169 -32.70 -3.72 -1.01
CA ALA A 169 -34.12 -3.71 -0.60
C ALA A 169 -34.66 -2.30 -0.34
N LEU A 170 -33.87 -1.41 0.26
CA LEU A 170 -34.24 -0.01 0.49
C LEU A 170 -34.40 0.74 -0.83
N LEU A 171 -33.45 0.64 -1.74
CA LEU A 171 -33.47 1.29 -3.04
C LEU A 171 -34.60 0.75 -3.93
N ALA A 172 -34.89 -0.55 -3.87
CA ALA A 172 -36.01 -1.17 -4.57
C ALA A 172 -37.38 -0.63 -4.09
N ALA A 173 -37.53 -0.35 -2.79
CA ALA A 173 -38.74 0.25 -2.24
C ALA A 173 -38.97 1.66 -2.82
N ASP A 174 -37.93 2.40 -3.17
CA ASP A 174 -37.97 3.70 -3.82
C ASP A 174 -38.02 3.61 -5.36
N GLY A 175 -38.16 2.41 -5.92
CA GLY A 175 -38.30 2.18 -7.37
C GLY A 175 -36.99 2.28 -8.13
N VAL A 176 -35.81 2.19 -7.44
CA VAL A 176 -34.52 2.19 -8.07
C VAL A 176 -34.14 0.76 -8.49
N ASP A 177 -33.70 0.56 -9.74
CA ASP A 177 -33.16 -0.73 -10.23
C ASP A 177 -31.73 -0.93 -9.65
N ALA A 178 -31.68 -1.27 -8.36
CA ALA A 178 -30.48 -1.68 -7.67
C ALA A 178 -30.40 -3.21 -7.61
N ARG A 179 -29.19 -3.75 -7.40
CA ARG A 179 -28.98 -5.18 -7.16
C ARG A 179 -27.74 -5.36 -6.29
N ALA A 180 -27.86 -6.12 -5.23
CA ALA A 180 -26.70 -6.61 -4.48
C ALA A 180 -25.97 -7.66 -5.30
N VAL A 181 -24.66 -7.46 -5.56
CA VAL A 181 -23.83 -8.37 -6.35
C VAL A 181 -22.51 -8.66 -5.65
N PRO A 182 -21.93 -9.87 -5.82
CA PRO A 182 -20.54 -10.12 -5.46
C PRO A 182 -19.61 -9.18 -6.22
N SER A 183 -18.52 -8.77 -5.58
CA SER A 183 -17.51 -7.88 -6.17
C SER A 183 -16.11 -8.29 -5.73
N GLU A 184 -15.13 -7.87 -6.52
CA GLU A 184 -13.70 -7.96 -6.20
C GLU A 184 -13.15 -6.55 -6.00
N ALA A 185 -12.77 -6.24 -4.76
CA ALA A 185 -12.17 -4.96 -4.43
C ALA A 185 -10.65 -5.02 -4.63
N THR A 186 -10.12 -4.16 -5.49
CA THR A 186 -8.67 -4.03 -5.68
C THR A 186 -8.06 -3.30 -4.49
N VAL A 187 -6.94 -3.83 -3.96
CA VAL A 187 -6.25 -3.22 -2.82
C VAL A 187 -5.73 -1.81 -3.15
N GLY A 188 -5.51 -1.51 -4.42
CA GLY A 188 -5.27 -0.16 -4.89
C GLY A 188 -3.81 0.12 -5.28
N GLY A 189 -3.57 1.37 -5.70
CA GLY A 189 -2.28 1.80 -6.20
C GLY A 189 -1.26 2.04 -5.08
N GLY A 190 -0.07 1.48 -5.24
CA GLY A 190 1.05 1.71 -4.33
C GLY A 190 1.26 0.65 -3.27
N GLY A 191 0.53 -0.46 -3.31
CA GLY A 191 0.77 -1.64 -2.49
C GLY A 191 -0.02 -2.84 -2.99
N ALA A 192 0.53 -4.05 -2.84
CA ALA A 192 -0.06 -5.33 -3.24
C ALA A 192 -0.65 -5.34 -4.67
N PRO A 193 0.16 -5.06 -5.72
CA PRO A 193 -0.34 -4.93 -7.07
C PRO A 193 -0.98 -6.23 -7.56
N GLY A 194 -2.19 -6.11 -8.13
CA GLY A 194 -2.96 -7.24 -8.66
C GLY A 194 -3.64 -8.09 -7.58
N VAL A 195 -3.60 -7.69 -6.31
CA VAL A 195 -4.37 -8.34 -5.25
C VAL A 195 -5.78 -7.77 -5.22
N THR A 196 -6.77 -8.66 -5.22
CA THR A 196 -8.18 -8.35 -5.00
C THR A 196 -8.68 -9.04 -3.74
N LEU A 197 -9.67 -8.45 -3.10
CA LEU A 197 -10.32 -8.99 -1.90
C LEU A 197 -11.80 -9.24 -2.21
N PRO A 198 -12.34 -10.42 -1.84
CA PRO A 198 -13.77 -10.69 -2.00
C PRO A 198 -14.62 -9.61 -1.33
N SER A 199 -15.55 -9.01 -2.06
CA SER A 199 -16.36 -7.88 -1.64
C SER A 199 -17.82 -8.04 -2.06
N ALA A 200 -18.62 -7.02 -1.78
CA ALA A 200 -19.97 -6.87 -2.28
C ALA A 200 -20.23 -5.43 -2.73
N ALA A 201 -21.01 -5.30 -3.78
CA ALA A 201 -21.34 -4.01 -4.36
C ALA A 201 -22.85 -3.88 -4.62
N LEU A 202 -23.32 -2.65 -4.68
CA LEU A 202 -24.58 -2.31 -5.31
C LEU A 202 -24.36 -2.06 -6.80
N SER A 203 -25.10 -2.75 -7.64
CA SER A 203 -25.10 -2.60 -9.09
C SER A 203 -26.31 -1.76 -9.50
N LEU A 204 -26.06 -0.58 -10.04
CA LEU A 204 -27.04 0.37 -10.54
C LEU A 204 -26.94 0.52 -12.06
N PRO A 205 -27.99 0.95 -12.78
CA PRO A 205 -27.83 1.37 -14.17
C PRO A 205 -26.75 2.44 -14.33
N GLU A 206 -25.95 2.35 -15.39
CA GLU A 206 -24.83 3.26 -15.67
C GLU A 206 -25.22 4.75 -15.60
N ARG A 207 -26.47 5.10 -15.98
CA ARG A 207 -26.98 6.47 -15.94
C ARG A 207 -26.90 7.15 -14.57
N TYR A 208 -26.76 6.37 -13.48
CA TYR A 208 -26.60 6.91 -12.13
C TYR A 208 -25.16 7.39 -11.83
N ALA A 209 -24.16 6.94 -12.57
CA ALA A 209 -22.78 7.28 -12.30
C ALA A 209 -22.46 8.80 -12.37
N PRO A 210 -22.90 9.56 -13.41
CA PRO A 210 -22.66 11.00 -13.45
C PRO A 210 -23.31 11.77 -12.30
N PRO A 211 -24.63 11.60 -12.00
CA PRO A 211 -25.28 12.33 -10.91
C PRO A 211 -24.75 11.95 -9.53
N LEU A 212 -24.39 10.68 -9.28
CA LEU A 212 -23.75 10.28 -8.03
C LEU A 212 -22.38 10.96 -7.83
N ARG A 213 -21.59 11.08 -8.89
CA ARG A 213 -20.27 11.73 -8.82
C ARG A 213 -20.35 13.22 -8.57
N THR A 214 -21.39 13.90 -9.05
CA THR A 214 -21.55 15.36 -8.99
C THR A 214 -22.59 15.80 -7.97
N GLY A 215 -23.16 14.89 -7.20
CA GLY A 215 -24.14 15.17 -6.15
C GLY A 215 -23.55 15.93 -4.96
N PRO A 216 -24.38 16.36 -4.01
CA PRO A 216 -23.96 17.06 -2.79
C PRO A 216 -22.95 16.23 -1.97
N VAL A 217 -23.10 14.92 -1.94
CA VAL A 217 -22.14 13.97 -1.42
C VAL A 217 -21.66 13.12 -2.61
N PRO A 218 -20.44 13.34 -3.13
CA PRO A 218 -19.96 12.60 -4.30
C PRO A 218 -19.75 11.11 -3.98
N VAL A 219 -20.38 10.25 -4.78
CA VAL A 219 -20.19 8.80 -4.72
C VAL A 219 -19.62 8.33 -6.07
N VAL A 220 -18.44 7.73 -6.05
CA VAL A 220 -17.72 7.31 -7.25
C VAL A 220 -17.79 5.80 -7.38
N GLY A 221 -18.59 5.33 -8.34
CA GLY A 221 -18.68 3.91 -8.70
C GLY A 221 -17.77 3.53 -9.86
N ARG A 222 -17.52 2.23 -9.99
CA ARG A 222 -16.85 1.61 -11.13
C ARG A 222 -17.87 1.32 -12.22
N LEU A 223 -17.56 1.64 -13.48
CA LEU A 223 -18.38 1.25 -14.62
C LEU A 223 -17.91 -0.09 -15.17
N GLU A 224 -18.84 -1.04 -15.26
CA GLU A 224 -18.59 -2.40 -15.72
C GLU A 224 -19.87 -2.96 -16.36
N ASP A 225 -19.80 -3.48 -17.58
CA ASP A 225 -20.89 -4.09 -18.33
C ASP A 225 -22.19 -3.26 -18.36
N GLY A 226 -22.09 -1.93 -18.57
CA GLY A 226 -23.23 -1.02 -18.61
C GLY A 226 -23.91 -0.75 -17.26
N ARG A 227 -23.24 -1.12 -16.17
CA ARG A 227 -23.68 -0.90 -14.79
C ARG A 227 -22.68 -0.05 -14.02
N CYS A 228 -23.16 0.70 -13.04
CA CYS A 228 -22.38 1.41 -12.05
C CYS A 228 -22.31 0.55 -10.77
N LEU A 229 -21.14 0.09 -10.41
CA LEU A 229 -20.88 -0.72 -9.22
C LEU A 229 -20.37 0.17 -8.09
N LEU A 230 -21.08 0.19 -6.97
CA LEU A 230 -20.70 0.85 -5.72
C LEU A 230 -20.20 -0.21 -4.76
N ASP A 231 -18.88 -0.40 -4.71
CA ASP A 231 -18.24 -1.39 -3.82
C ASP A 231 -18.25 -0.88 -2.37
N LEU A 232 -18.81 -1.66 -1.46
CA LEU A 232 -19.05 -1.25 -0.07
C LEU A 232 -17.83 -1.41 0.84
N ARG A 233 -16.76 -2.07 0.38
CA ARG A 233 -15.58 -2.31 1.21
C ARG A 233 -14.91 -1.02 1.68
N ALA A 234 -14.85 -0.01 0.83
CA ALA A 234 -14.19 1.26 1.13
C ALA A 234 -15.18 2.38 1.56
N VAL A 235 -16.45 2.03 1.81
CA VAL A 235 -17.47 2.98 2.24
C VAL A 235 -17.84 2.70 3.69
N PRO A 236 -17.72 3.65 4.62
CA PRO A 236 -18.16 3.48 6.00
C PRO A 236 -19.67 3.17 6.06
N GLU A 237 -20.07 2.26 6.93
CA GLU A 237 -21.51 1.90 7.06
C GLU A 237 -22.37 3.08 7.51
N ALA A 238 -21.78 4.03 8.27
CA ALA A 238 -22.45 5.26 8.71
C ALA A 238 -22.85 6.19 7.55
N ASP A 239 -22.33 5.95 6.34
CA ASP A 239 -22.63 6.76 5.15
C ASP A 239 -23.74 6.14 4.27
N ASP A 240 -24.31 4.98 4.66
CA ASP A 240 -25.32 4.26 3.88
C ASP A 240 -26.62 5.05 3.64
N GLU A 241 -26.97 5.98 4.54
CA GLU A 241 -28.21 6.76 4.46
C GLU A 241 -28.00 8.13 3.77
N ARG A 242 -26.82 8.39 3.22
CA ARG A 242 -26.46 9.64 2.52
C ARG A 242 -26.59 9.51 1.02
#